data_e5c8f113f3fb7d5951d7c328bbfa3118
#
_entry.id   e5c8f113f3fb7d5951d7c328bbfa3118
#
_cell.length_a   1.000
_cell.length_b   1.000
_cell.length_c   1.000
_cell.angle_alpha   90.00
_cell.angle_beta   90.00
_cell.angle_gamma   90.00
#
_symmetry.space_group_name_H-M   'P 1'
#
loop_
_entity.id
_entity.type
_entity.pdbx_description
1 polymer ?
#
loop_
_entity_poly.entity_id
_entity_poly.type
_entity_poly.pdbx_seq_one_letter_code
_entity_poly.pdbx_strand_id
1 'polypeptide(L)'
;MLKIASAGDLEEIKNFCRNNPFGAYISCRAVAYGFETGFSKLWCGRSKNDELVSVVSSLGGNAVILAKDGCDNEELSFMISAFSMNSVLTDYDTGTKCFSKRFQKKEIFRFDGCDFKLNEIESEPEMKDVYSLFLSCFPESYQADKDSYLSWLSDFVFRKNRKLARIKAVVLDGKVLSAALTSAESEDCAVISSVACNEKCRNNGYGKAVLLSLANELKAEGKNVFVISENRSVSEFYKKSGFKNCGFAAYTERHNNV
;
A
#
# COMPACT_ATOMS: atom_id res chain seq x y z
N MET A 1 -17.62 4.02 19.17
CA MET A 1 -18.16 2.71 18.67
C MET A 1 -17.93 2.62 17.17
N LEU A 2 -17.34 1.51 16.73
CA LEU A 2 -17.10 1.19 15.33
C LEU A 2 -18.39 0.73 14.65
N LYS A 3 -18.75 1.36 13.53
CA LYS A 3 -19.90 0.99 12.72
C LYS A 3 -19.46 0.73 11.28
N ILE A 4 -20.11 -0.17 10.58
CA ILE A 4 -19.88 -0.39 9.14
C ILE A 4 -20.16 0.93 8.42
N ALA A 5 -19.21 1.34 7.60
CA ALA A 5 -19.34 2.54 6.78
C ALA A 5 -20.27 2.30 5.58
N SER A 6 -20.88 3.37 5.12
CA SER A 6 -21.80 3.38 3.97
C SER A 6 -21.32 4.34 2.88
N ALA A 7 -21.99 4.35 1.75
CA ALA A 7 -21.69 5.29 0.67
C ALA A 7 -21.82 6.76 1.12
N GLY A 8 -22.69 7.06 2.10
CA GLY A 8 -22.85 8.40 2.66
C GLY A 8 -21.60 8.90 3.43
N ASP A 9 -20.78 7.99 3.94
CA ASP A 9 -19.57 8.33 4.70
C ASP A 9 -18.36 8.61 3.79
N LEU A 10 -18.43 8.39 2.47
CA LEU A 10 -17.29 8.40 1.55
C LEU A 10 -16.49 9.70 1.60
N GLU A 11 -17.16 10.85 1.53
CA GLU A 11 -16.47 12.14 1.50
C GLU A 11 -15.83 12.48 2.85
N GLU A 12 -16.48 12.11 3.95
CA GLU A 12 -15.89 12.26 5.28
C GLU A 12 -14.65 11.35 5.44
N ILE A 13 -14.74 10.10 5.00
CA ILE A 13 -13.61 9.16 4.99
C ILE A 13 -12.46 9.69 4.15
N LYS A 14 -12.71 10.18 2.93
CA LYS A 14 -11.68 10.77 2.07
C LYS A 14 -10.98 11.96 2.76
N ASN A 15 -11.75 12.84 3.37
CA ASN A 15 -11.20 14.00 4.10
C ASN A 15 -10.37 13.56 5.32
N PHE A 16 -10.85 12.57 6.07
CA PHE A 16 -10.12 12.00 7.21
C PHE A 16 -8.80 11.36 6.79
N CYS A 17 -8.77 10.73 5.63
CA CYS A 17 -7.64 9.99 5.06
C CYS A 17 -6.58 10.85 4.36
N ARG A 18 -6.84 12.15 4.17
CA ARG A 18 -5.95 13.04 3.41
C ARG A 18 -4.51 13.06 3.93
N ASN A 19 -3.57 13.19 2.98
CA ASN A 19 -2.13 13.35 3.24
C ASN A 19 -1.50 12.23 4.08
N ASN A 20 -2.06 11.02 4.01
CA ASN A 20 -1.66 9.91 4.86
C ASN A 20 -1.52 8.61 4.04
N PRO A 21 -0.41 7.84 4.18
CA PRO A 21 -0.21 6.60 3.42
C PRO A 21 -1.24 5.51 3.76
N PHE A 22 -1.67 5.40 5.02
CA PHE A 22 -2.74 4.46 5.41
C PHE A 22 -4.08 4.92 4.86
N GLY A 23 -4.31 6.24 4.86
CA GLY A 23 -5.48 6.88 4.26
C GLY A 23 -5.56 6.63 2.75
N ALA A 24 -4.43 6.59 2.04
CA ALA A 24 -4.40 6.23 0.62
C ALA A 24 -4.95 4.81 0.37
N TYR A 25 -4.55 3.82 1.19
CA TYR A 25 -5.10 2.46 1.12
C TYR A 25 -6.61 2.43 1.39
N ILE A 26 -7.06 3.12 2.45
CA ILE A 26 -8.46 3.15 2.85
C ILE A 26 -9.31 3.80 1.76
N SER A 27 -8.93 4.98 1.28
CA SER A 27 -9.63 5.70 0.21
C SER A 27 -9.65 4.91 -1.10
N CYS A 28 -8.52 4.31 -1.50
CA CYS A 28 -8.42 3.46 -2.67
C CYS A 28 -9.42 2.29 -2.57
N ARG A 29 -9.47 1.60 -1.43
CA ARG A 29 -10.36 0.45 -1.21
C ARG A 29 -11.83 0.87 -1.19
N ALA A 30 -12.17 1.99 -0.55
CA ALA A 30 -13.53 2.53 -0.54
C ALA A 30 -14.05 2.80 -1.95
N VAL A 31 -13.23 3.44 -2.79
CA VAL A 31 -13.59 3.78 -4.18
C VAL A 31 -13.59 2.54 -5.09
N ALA A 32 -12.61 1.64 -4.93
CA ALA A 32 -12.50 0.46 -5.78
C ALA A 32 -13.57 -0.59 -5.47
N TYR A 33 -13.76 -0.93 -4.20
CA TYR A 33 -14.51 -2.12 -3.79
C TYR A 33 -15.77 -1.81 -2.98
N GLY A 34 -16.00 -0.55 -2.61
CA GLY A 34 -17.13 -0.15 -1.76
C GLY A 34 -16.90 -0.46 -0.28
N PHE A 35 -17.99 -0.48 0.49
CA PHE A 35 -17.96 -0.44 1.95
C PHE A 35 -18.22 -1.78 2.61
N GLU A 36 -19.08 -2.60 2.01
CA GLU A 36 -19.46 -3.92 2.54
C GLU A 36 -19.71 -4.88 1.37
N THR A 37 -18.73 -5.71 1.11
CA THR A 37 -18.81 -6.82 0.14
C THR A 37 -18.30 -8.09 0.79
N GLY A 38 -18.38 -9.24 0.11
CA GLY A 38 -17.88 -10.50 0.62
C GLY A 38 -16.40 -10.50 0.99
N PHE A 39 -15.61 -9.60 0.40
CA PHE A 39 -14.15 -9.53 0.59
C PHE A 39 -13.62 -8.16 1.04
N SER A 40 -14.44 -7.10 0.98
CA SER A 40 -14.08 -5.74 1.40
C SER A 40 -15.08 -5.20 2.41
N LYS A 41 -14.56 -4.69 3.54
CA LYS A 41 -15.36 -4.05 4.60
C LYS A 41 -14.64 -2.83 5.13
N LEU A 42 -15.43 -1.77 5.39
CA LEU A 42 -14.95 -0.56 6.05
C LEU A 42 -15.77 -0.28 7.30
N TRP A 43 -15.11 0.23 8.33
CA TRP A 43 -15.76 0.68 9.57
C TRP A 43 -15.28 2.08 9.92
N CYS A 44 -16.20 2.90 10.41
CA CYS A 44 -15.95 4.22 10.98
C CYS A 44 -16.08 4.16 12.50
N GLY A 45 -15.06 4.63 13.21
CA GLY A 45 -15.10 4.84 14.65
C GLY A 45 -15.33 6.32 14.96
N ARG A 46 -16.35 6.60 15.78
CA ARG A 46 -16.68 7.99 16.14
C ARG A 46 -16.46 8.25 17.62
N SER A 47 -16.06 9.48 17.92
CA SER A 47 -15.95 10.01 19.29
C SER A 47 -17.35 10.16 19.94
N LYS A 48 -17.36 10.56 21.21
CA LYS A 48 -18.61 10.91 21.91
C LYS A 48 -19.34 12.10 21.29
N ASN A 49 -18.61 12.96 20.59
CA ASN A 49 -19.14 14.14 19.89
C ASN A 49 -19.49 13.86 18.43
N ASP A 50 -19.58 12.57 18.04
CA ASP A 50 -19.87 12.10 16.69
C ASP A 50 -18.81 12.46 15.62
N GLU A 51 -17.62 12.87 16.01
CA GLU A 51 -16.50 13.14 15.11
C GLU A 51 -15.84 11.83 14.67
N LEU A 52 -15.47 11.70 13.39
CA LEU A 52 -14.73 10.56 12.86
C LEU A 52 -13.30 10.55 13.43
N VAL A 53 -12.95 9.55 14.23
CA VAL A 53 -11.64 9.41 14.89
C VAL A 53 -10.87 8.16 14.46
N SER A 54 -11.52 7.23 13.80
CA SER A 54 -10.81 6.08 13.20
C SER A 54 -11.56 5.51 12.00
N VAL A 55 -10.79 5.00 11.05
CA VAL A 55 -11.32 4.22 9.92
C VAL A 55 -10.51 2.94 9.80
N VAL A 56 -11.22 1.83 9.67
CA VAL A 56 -10.63 0.52 9.42
C VAL A 56 -11.12 0.01 8.08
N SER A 57 -10.19 -0.42 7.23
CA SER A 57 -10.51 -1.08 5.97
C SER A 57 -9.91 -2.47 5.96
N SER A 58 -10.72 -3.49 5.71
CA SER A 58 -10.27 -4.87 5.50
C SER A 58 -10.54 -5.30 4.07
N LEU A 59 -9.55 -5.88 3.41
CA LEU A 59 -9.65 -6.43 2.06
C LEU A 59 -9.05 -7.84 2.08
N GLY A 60 -9.86 -8.87 1.85
CA GLY A 60 -9.43 -10.26 1.92
C GLY A 60 -8.80 -10.64 3.27
N GLY A 61 -9.26 -10.04 4.38
CA GLY A 61 -8.69 -10.23 5.71
C GLY A 61 -7.45 -9.38 6.02
N ASN A 62 -6.94 -8.61 5.07
CA ASN A 62 -5.81 -7.69 5.29
C ASN A 62 -6.32 -6.31 5.65
N ALA A 63 -6.11 -5.88 6.89
CA ALA A 63 -6.61 -4.62 7.40
C ALA A 63 -5.61 -3.48 7.30
N VAL A 64 -6.12 -2.29 7.07
CA VAL A 64 -5.42 -1.03 7.23
C VAL A 64 -6.23 -0.15 8.16
N ILE A 65 -5.57 0.42 9.16
CA ILE A 65 -6.20 1.27 10.18
C ILE A 65 -5.56 2.65 10.11
N LEU A 66 -6.40 3.67 10.14
CA LEU A 66 -6.02 5.05 10.41
C LEU A 66 -6.82 5.52 11.61
N ALA A 67 -6.12 5.91 12.68
CA ALA A 67 -6.72 6.41 13.91
C ALA A 67 -6.09 7.75 14.31
N LYS A 68 -6.87 8.58 14.98
CA LYS A 68 -6.45 9.86 15.55
C LYS A 68 -6.72 9.85 17.07
N ASP A 69 -6.28 10.90 17.74
CA ASP A 69 -6.56 11.10 19.16
C ASP A 69 -8.07 11.04 19.42
N GLY A 70 -8.44 10.39 20.53
CA GLY A 70 -9.85 10.17 20.89
C GLY A 70 -10.46 8.89 20.35
N CYS A 71 -9.71 8.08 19.58
CA CYS A 71 -10.17 6.75 19.21
C CYS A 71 -10.16 5.79 20.40
N ASP A 72 -11.08 4.83 20.39
CA ASP A 72 -11.14 3.74 21.38
C ASP A 72 -10.20 2.61 20.93
N ASN A 73 -9.00 2.56 21.54
CA ASN A 73 -7.99 1.55 21.22
C ASN A 73 -8.38 0.15 21.67
N GLU A 74 -9.20 0.01 22.74
CA GLU A 74 -9.68 -1.27 23.20
C GLU A 74 -10.69 -1.85 22.20
N GLU A 75 -11.60 -1.03 21.69
CA GLU A 75 -12.54 -1.41 20.65
C GLU A 75 -11.82 -1.82 19.35
N LEU A 76 -10.78 -1.07 18.93
CA LEU A 76 -9.95 -1.43 17.78
C LEU A 76 -9.23 -2.77 18.00
N SER A 77 -8.64 -2.99 19.17
CA SER A 77 -7.96 -4.23 19.52
C SER A 77 -8.93 -5.43 19.53
N PHE A 78 -10.12 -5.24 20.11
CA PHE A 78 -11.18 -6.25 20.11
C PHE A 78 -11.61 -6.60 18.67
N MET A 79 -11.84 -5.59 17.83
CA MET A 79 -12.24 -5.79 16.44
C MET A 79 -11.19 -6.57 15.64
N ILE A 80 -9.90 -6.22 15.77
CA ILE A 80 -8.79 -6.93 15.12
C ILE A 80 -8.82 -8.41 15.47
N SER A 81 -9.07 -8.71 16.73
CA SER A 81 -9.13 -10.09 17.26
C SER A 81 -10.41 -10.81 16.81
N ALA A 82 -11.55 -10.16 16.92
CA ALA A 82 -12.87 -10.75 16.65
C ALA A 82 -13.05 -11.08 15.14
N PHE A 83 -12.58 -10.23 14.25
CA PHE A 83 -12.66 -10.48 12.80
C PHE A 83 -11.51 -11.32 12.25
N SER A 84 -10.64 -11.86 13.12
CA SER A 84 -9.55 -12.77 12.72
C SER A 84 -8.74 -12.27 11.53
N MET A 85 -8.35 -11.00 11.55
CA MET A 85 -7.63 -10.38 10.44
C MET A 85 -6.29 -11.08 10.19
N ASN A 86 -5.98 -11.35 8.91
CA ASN A 86 -4.76 -12.04 8.50
C ASN A 86 -3.53 -11.15 8.72
N SER A 87 -3.66 -9.87 8.39
CA SER A 87 -2.63 -8.88 8.65
C SER A 87 -3.26 -7.53 9.01
N VAL A 88 -2.51 -6.71 9.74
CA VAL A 88 -2.91 -5.34 10.07
C VAL A 88 -1.73 -4.40 9.85
N LEU A 89 -1.97 -3.33 9.12
CA LEU A 89 -1.05 -2.22 8.89
C LEU A 89 -1.64 -0.93 9.46
N THR A 90 -0.88 -0.22 10.28
CA THR A 90 -1.29 1.06 10.88
C THR A 90 -0.06 1.92 11.19
N ASP A 91 -0.26 3.14 11.68
CA ASP A 91 0.82 3.93 12.26
C ASP A 91 1.38 3.27 13.54
N TYR A 92 2.61 3.64 13.87
CA TYR A 92 3.33 3.01 14.96
C TYR A 92 2.66 3.21 16.33
N ASP A 93 2.12 4.41 16.59
CA ASP A 93 1.52 4.77 17.86
C ASP A 93 0.20 4.02 18.08
N THR A 94 -0.65 3.94 17.06
CA THR A 94 -1.86 3.10 17.07
C THR A 94 -1.49 1.63 17.27
N GLY A 95 -0.46 1.15 16.55
CA GLY A 95 0.01 -0.24 16.70
C GLY A 95 0.45 -0.58 18.11
N THR A 96 1.19 0.32 18.78
CA THR A 96 1.63 0.11 20.16
C THR A 96 0.48 0.03 21.17
N LYS A 97 -0.62 0.72 20.89
CA LYS A 97 -1.82 0.76 21.75
C LYS A 97 -2.76 -0.42 21.50
N CYS A 98 -2.85 -0.87 20.24
CA CYS A 98 -3.86 -1.87 19.83
C CYS A 98 -3.32 -3.30 19.74
N PHE A 99 -2.02 -3.50 19.52
CA PHE A 99 -1.49 -4.85 19.35
C PHE A 99 -1.02 -5.45 20.67
N SER A 100 -1.70 -6.50 21.11
CA SER A 100 -1.26 -7.31 22.27
C SER A 100 -0.07 -8.23 21.95
N LYS A 101 0.22 -8.47 20.67
CA LYS A 101 1.30 -9.33 20.17
C LYS A 101 2.42 -8.51 19.54
N ARG A 102 3.57 -9.14 19.35
CA ARG A 102 4.70 -8.53 18.64
C ARG A 102 4.28 -8.12 17.23
N PHE A 103 4.67 -6.93 16.82
CA PHE A 103 4.52 -6.41 15.47
C PHE A 103 5.87 -5.97 14.92
N GLN A 104 5.97 -5.90 13.61
CA GLN A 104 7.14 -5.36 12.91
C GLN A 104 7.02 -3.85 12.83
N LYS A 105 8.09 -3.15 13.21
CA LYS A 105 8.24 -1.71 12.98
C LYS A 105 8.83 -1.50 11.60
N LYS A 106 8.11 -0.80 10.71
CA LYS A 106 8.54 -0.49 9.35
C LYS A 106 8.73 1.01 9.20
N GLU A 107 9.78 1.44 8.48
CA GLU A 107 9.99 2.87 8.19
C GLU A 107 9.09 3.31 7.04
N ILE A 108 8.49 4.51 7.18
CA ILE A 108 7.73 5.17 6.12
C ILE A 108 8.59 6.29 5.55
N PHE A 109 8.65 6.35 4.23
CA PHE A 109 9.36 7.40 3.52
C PHE A 109 8.41 8.15 2.59
N ARG A 110 8.62 9.47 2.50
CA ARG A 110 7.94 10.35 1.55
C ARG A 110 8.92 10.84 0.49
N PHE A 111 8.46 10.88 -0.74
CA PHE A 111 9.22 11.42 -1.86
C PHE A 111 9.17 12.94 -1.86
N ASP A 112 10.35 13.55 -1.91
CA ASP A 112 10.49 15.02 -1.88
C ASP A 112 10.84 15.60 -3.24
N GLY A 113 11.15 14.73 -4.20
CA GLY A 113 11.58 15.08 -5.55
C GLY A 113 13.03 14.69 -5.78
N CYS A 114 13.31 14.17 -6.94
CA CYS A 114 14.66 13.87 -7.41
C CYS A 114 14.65 13.87 -8.95
N ASP A 115 15.53 14.65 -9.55
CA ASP A 115 15.71 14.63 -11.00
C ASP A 115 16.40 13.35 -11.42
N PHE A 116 15.70 12.52 -12.13
CA PHE A 116 16.22 11.32 -12.74
C PHE A 116 15.48 11.04 -14.05
N LYS A 117 16.24 10.83 -15.13
CA LYS A 117 15.68 10.46 -16.43
C LYS A 117 16.30 9.16 -16.90
N LEU A 118 15.46 8.21 -17.24
CA LEU A 118 15.82 7.05 -18.06
C LEU A 118 14.83 7.00 -19.24
N ASN A 119 15.35 6.81 -20.45
CA ASN A 119 14.52 6.86 -21.66
C ASN A 119 13.77 5.55 -21.94
N GLU A 120 14.02 4.49 -21.17
CA GLU A 120 13.55 3.11 -21.43
C GLU A 120 12.52 2.67 -20.37
N ILE A 121 11.58 3.57 -20.02
CA ILE A 121 10.53 3.28 -19.04
C ILE A 121 9.20 3.05 -19.75
N GLU A 122 8.62 1.88 -19.56
CA GLU A 122 7.32 1.52 -20.10
C GLU A 122 6.22 1.57 -19.03
N SER A 123 5.05 2.10 -19.41
CA SER A 123 3.86 2.19 -18.57
C SER A 123 2.88 1.04 -18.81
N GLU A 124 3.04 0.32 -19.91
CA GLU A 124 2.18 -0.78 -20.36
C GLU A 124 3.04 -2.02 -20.67
N PRO A 125 3.82 -2.52 -19.68
CA PRO A 125 4.62 -3.74 -19.89
C PRO A 125 3.72 -4.97 -20.00
N GLU A 126 4.28 -6.07 -20.58
CA GLU A 126 3.60 -7.36 -20.56
C GLU A 126 3.41 -7.85 -19.11
N MET A 127 2.15 -7.91 -18.67
CA MET A 127 1.83 -8.14 -17.25
C MET A 127 2.24 -9.52 -16.74
N LYS A 128 2.30 -10.52 -17.62
CA LYS A 128 2.80 -11.86 -17.28
C LYS A 128 4.28 -11.83 -16.92
N ASP A 129 5.08 -11.04 -17.64
CA ASP A 129 6.52 -10.91 -17.38
C ASP A 129 6.76 -10.09 -16.10
N VAL A 130 5.94 -9.07 -15.84
CA VAL A 130 5.96 -8.34 -14.57
C VAL A 130 5.65 -9.27 -13.40
N TYR A 131 4.60 -10.10 -13.51
CA TYR A 131 4.25 -11.03 -12.45
C TYR A 131 5.36 -12.05 -12.20
N SER A 132 5.99 -12.56 -13.27
CA SER A 132 7.12 -13.47 -13.19
C SER A 132 8.32 -12.83 -12.47
N LEU A 133 8.58 -11.53 -12.73
CA LEU A 133 9.60 -10.78 -12.01
C LEU A 133 9.25 -10.64 -10.52
N PHE A 134 7.99 -10.29 -10.20
CA PHE A 134 7.56 -10.16 -8.79
C PHE A 134 7.63 -11.50 -8.06
N LEU A 135 7.21 -12.59 -8.68
CA LEU A 135 7.34 -13.94 -8.14
C LEU A 135 8.81 -14.29 -7.80
N SER A 136 9.75 -13.91 -8.68
CA SER A 136 11.17 -14.17 -8.44
C SER A 136 11.79 -13.32 -7.33
N CYS A 137 11.24 -12.10 -7.12
CA CYS A 137 11.76 -11.15 -6.12
C CYS A 137 11.06 -11.25 -4.76
N PHE A 138 9.82 -11.72 -4.73
CA PHE A 138 8.95 -11.75 -3.54
C PHE A 138 8.17 -13.08 -3.45
N PRO A 139 8.86 -14.23 -3.35
CA PRO A 139 8.22 -15.55 -3.40
C PRO A 139 7.22 -15.80 -2.26
N GLU A 140 7.34 -15.11 -1.12
CA GLU A 140 6.37 -15.17 -0.02
C GLU A 140 5.07 -14.40 -0.29
N SER A 141 5.07 -13.47 -1.26
CA SER A 141 3.92 -12.62 -1.56
C SER A 141 3.22 -12.99 -2.87
N TYR A 142 3.89 -13.73 -3.74
CA TYR A 142 3.38 -14.14 -5.06
C TYR A 142 3.49 -15.66 -5.23
N GLN A 143 2.51 -16.27 -5.87
CA GLN A 143 2.46 -17.73 -6.07
C GLN A 143 2.52 -18.08 -7.55
N ALA A 144 3.13 -19.23 -7.87
CA ALA A 144 3.41 -19.62 -9.25
C ALA A 144 2.21 -20.23 -10.01
N ASP A 145 1.05 -20.35 -9.34
CA ASP A 145 -0.15 -20.91 -9.94
C ASP A 145 -0.92 -19.87 -10.79
N LYS A 146 -1.70 -20.40 -11.72
CA LYS A 146 -2.48 -19.60 -12.69
C LYS A 146 -3.56 -18.75 -12.01
N ASP A 147 -4.19 -19.28 -10.98
CA ASP A 147 -5.33 -18.60 -10.33
C ASP A 147 -4.85 -17.40 -9.53
N SER A 148 -3.71 -17.50 -8.85
CA SER A 148 -3.05 -16.39 -8.18
C SER A 148 -2.63 -15.29 -9.16
N TYR A 149 -2.07 -15.66 -10.33
CA TYR A 149 -1.77 -14.69 -11.38
C TYR A 149 -3.03 -13.97 -11.89
N LEU A 150 -4.08 -14.72 -12.20
CA LEU A 150 -5.33 -14.16 -12.73
C LEU A 150 -6.04 -13.28 -11.70
N SER A 151 -6.01 -13.66 -10.43
CA SER A 151 -6.55 -12.85 -9.33
C SER A 151 -5.81 -11.52 -9.20
N TRP A 152 -4.47 -11.56 -9.16
CA TRP A 152 -3.63 -10.37 -9.11
C TRP A 152 -3.84 -9.46 -10.32
N LEU A 153 -3.85 -10.04 -11.54
CA LEU A 153 -4.06 -9.29 -12.78
C LEU A 153 -5.42 -8.61 -12.81
N SER A 154 -6.47 -9.34 -12.43
CA SER A 154 -7.85 -8.82 -12.40
C SER A 154 -7.97 -7.66 -11.43
N ASP A 155 -7.41 -7.78 -10.22
CA ASP A 155 -7.39 -6.71 -9.23
C ASP A 155 -6.61 -5.48 -9.72
N PHE A 156 -5.41 -5.69 -10.27
CA PHE A 156 -4.60 -4.60 -10.80
C PHE A 156 -5.32 -3.86 -11.93
N VAL A 157 -5.85 -4.58 -12.93
CA VAL A 157 -6.58 -4.00 -14.07
C VAL A 157 -7.83 -3.28 -13.61
N PHE A 158 -8.56 -3.84 -12.65
CA PHE A 158 -9.75 -3.23 -12.08
C PHE A 158 -9.45 -1.88 -11.42
N ARG A 159 -8.37 -1.79 -10.63
CA ARG A 159 -7.92 -0.54 -10.02
C ARG A 159 -7.31 0.43 -11.04
N LYS A 160 -6.52 -0.06 -11.99
CA LYS A 160 -5.93 0.74 -13.08
C LYS A 160 -7.01 1.47 -13.89
N ASN A 161 -8.07 0.75 -14.30
CA ASN A 161 -9.19 1.34 -15.05
C ASN A 161 -9.94 2.43 -14.28
N ARG A 162 -9.79 2.47 -12.94
CA ARG A 162 -10.32 3.50 -12.04
C ARG A 162 -9.31 4.58 -11.67
N LYS A 163 -8.12 4.55 -12.27
CA LYS A 163 -7.00 5.46 -11.95
C LYS A 163 -6.53 5.35 -10.48
N LEU A 164 -6.65 4.15 -9.91
CA LEU A 164 -6.27 3.84 -8.52
C LEU A 164 -5.03 2.94 -8.44
N ALA A 165 -4.46 2.60 -9.60
CA ALA A 165 -3.20 1.86 -9.70
C ALA A 165 -2.49 2.17 -11.01
N ARG A 166 -1.18 2.15 -10.98
CA ARG A 166 -0.30 2.25 -12.16
C ARG A 166 0.98 1.45 -11.97
N ILE A 167 1.68 1.25 -13.06
CA ILE A 167 2.93 0.50 -13.10
C ILE A 167 3.93 1.20 -14.01
N LYS A 168 5.21 1.04 -13.71
CA LYS A 168 6.34 1.39 -14.57
C LYS A 168 7.30 0.20 -14.64
N ALA A 169 7.86 -0.05 -15.79
CA ALA A 169 8.86 -1.09 -15.98
C ALA A 169 10.01 -0.61 -16.88
N VAL A 170 11.19 -1.15 -16.65
CA VAL A 170 12.31 -1.14 -17.61
C VAL A 170 12.22 -2.43 -18.41
N VAL A 171 12.04 -2.29 -19.70
CA VAL A 171 12.01 -3.41 -20.65
C VAL A 171 13.20 -3.26 -21.60
N LEU A 172 13.98 -4.31 -21.76
CA LEU A 172 15.12 -4.36 -22.67
C LEU A 172 15.09 -5.71 -23.41
N ASP A 173 15.21 -5.67 -24.72
CA ASP A 173 15.12 -6.86 -25.60
C ASP A 173 13.87 -7.71 -25.32
N GLY A 174 12.72 -7.06 -25.08
CA GLY A 174 11.45 -7.70 -24.77
C GLY A 174 11.37 -8.35 -23.39
N LYS A 175 12.32 -8.08 -22.48
CA LYS A 175 12.35 -8.65 -21.12
C LYS A 175 12.16 -7.56 -20.08
N VAL A 176 11.28 -7.80 -19.13
CA VAL A 176 11.11 -6.93 -17.96
C VAL A 176 12.29 -7.13 -17.01
N LEU A 177 13.13 -6.10 -16.88
CA LEU A 177 14.30 -6.12 -16.00
C LEU A 177 14.01 -5.57 -14.60
N SER A 178 13.11 -4.57 -14.53
CA SER A 178 12.69 -3.95 -13.28
C SER A 178 11.28 -3.44 -13.42
N ALA A 179 10.51 -3.44 -12.32
CA ALA A 179 9.16 -2.90 -12.28
C ALA A 179 8.85 -2.32 -10.91
N ALA A 180 7.95 -1.34 -10.87
CA ALA A 180 7.35 -0.80 -9.66
C ALA A 180 5.88 -0.49 -9.94
N LEU A 181 5.00 -0.73 -8.95
CA LEU A 181 3.59 -0.40 -9.03
C LEU A 181 3.11 0.38 -7.82
N THR A 182 1.96 1.04 -7.94
CA THR A 182 1.26 1.59 -6.80
C THR A 182 0.36 0.54 -6.16
N SER A 183 0.51 0.32 -4.87
CA SER A 183 -0.39 -0.54 -4.08
C SER A 183 -1.70 0.17 -3.74
N ALA A 184 -1.68 1.51 -3.66
CA ALA A 184 -2.86 2.33 -3.47
C ALA A 184 -2.65 3.73 -4.03
N GLU A 185 -3.68 4.30 -4.64
CA GLU A 185 -3.76 5.71 -5.00
C GLU A 185 -5.08 6.30 -4.52
N SER A 186 -4.99 7.50 -3.98
CA SER A 186 -6.12 8.39 -3.71
C SER A 186 -5.98 9.69 -4.52
N GLU A 187 -6.86 10.64 -4.30
CA GLU A 187 -6.79 11.95 -4.97
C GLU A 187 -5.49 12.69 -4.65
N ASP A 188 -5.01 12.60 -3.42
CA ASP A 188 -3.90 13.38 -2.86
C ASP A 188 -2.67 12.56 -2.45
N CYS A 189 -2.78 11.22 -2.45
CA CYS A 189 -1.72 10.33 -2.00
C CYS A 189 -1.55 9.11 -2.90
N ALA A 190 -0.32 8.59 -2.93
CA ALA A 190 -0.03 7.28 -3.51
C ALA A 190 1.01 6.53 -2.67
N VAL A 191 0.87 5.22 -2.61
CA VAL A 191 1.86 4.33 -2.01
C VAL A 191 2.44 3.44 -3.09
N ILE A 192 3.75 3.55 -3.33
CA ILE A 192 4.48 2.68 -4.25
C ILE A 192 4.93 1.44 -3.50
N SER A 193 4.78 0.30 -4.12
CA SER A 193 5.20 -1.00 -3.58
C SER A 193 5.80 -1.89 -4.69
N SER A 194 6.21 -3.10 -4.33
CA SER A 194 6.71 -4.11 -5.27
C SER A 194 7.78 -3.57 -6.22
N VAL A 195 8.73 -2.79 -5.69
CA VAL A 195 9.88 -2.31 -6.47
C VAL A 195 10.84 -3.48 -6.67
N ALA A 196 10.74 -4.10 -7.83
CA ALA A 196 11.49 -5.31 -8.18
C ALA A 196 12.58 -5.01 -9.21
N CYS A 197 13.69 -5.75 -9.13
CA CYS A 197 14.74 -5.75 -10.14
C CYS A 197 15.31 -7.16 -10.25
N ASN A 198 15.38 -7.66 -11.48
CA ASN A 198 15.98 -8.95 -11.78
C ASN A 198 17.39 -9.02 -11.15
N GLU A 199 17.65 -10.09 -10.46
CA GLU A 199 18.88 -10.25 -9.67
C GLU A 199 20.15 -10.05 -10.51
N LYS A 200 20.17 -10.57 -11.72
CA LYS A 200 21.31 -10.44 -12.66
C LYS A 200 21.51 -9.02 -13.18
N CYS A 201 20.50 -8.16 -13.01
CA CYS A 201 20.49 -6.78 -13.50
C CYS A 201 20.55 -5.75 -12.37
N ARG A 202 20.73 -6.19 -11.11
CA ARG A 202 20.88 -5.28 -9.96
C ARG A 202 22.15 -4.44 -10.10
N ASN A 203 22.17 -3.31 -9.38
CA ASN A 203 23.25 -2.31 -9.37
C ASN A 203 23.46 -1.53 -10.69
N ASN A 204 22.60 -1.73 -11.71
CA ASN A 204 22.62 -0.96 -12.95
C ASN A 204 21.63 0.25 -12.93
N GLY A 205 21.05 0.56 -11.77
CA GLY A 205 20.15 1.71 -11.62
C GLY A 205 18.69 1.47 -12.02
N TYR A 206 18.33 0.32 -12.58
CA TYR A 206 16.96 0.05 -13.09
C TYR A 206 15.87 0.14 -12.01
N GLY A 207 16.11 -0.41 -10.81
CA GLY A 207 15.17 -0.30 -9.71
C GLY A 207 14.93 1.15 -9.28
N LYS A 208 16.00 1.96 -9.25
CA LYS A 208 15.89 3.39 -8.98
C LYS A 208 15.12 4.11 -10.10
N ALA A 209 15.35 3.72 -11.34
CA ALA A 209 14.71 4.32 -12.51
C ALA A 209 13.17 4.14 -12.48
N VAL A 210 12.66 2.92 -12.28
CA VAL A 210 11.21 2.68 -12.23
C VAL A 210 10.58 3.37 -11.03
N LEU A 211 11.24 3.35 -9.87
CA LEU A 211 10.78 4.02 -8.66
C LEU A 211 10.63 5.52 -8.86
N LEU A 212 11.67 6.17 -9.39
CA LEU A 212 11.68 7.63 -9.58
C LEU A 212 10.77 8.08 -10.72
N SER A 213 10.67 7.31 -11.81
CA SER A 213 9.71 7.59 -12.88
C SER A 213 8.29 7.62 -12.35
N LEU A 214 7.91 6.58 -11.58
CA LEU A 214 6.59 6.49 -10.98
C LEU A 214 6.35 7.60 -9.93
N ALA A 215 7.33 7.86 -9.08
CA ALA A 215 7.21 8.87 -8.03
C ALA A 215 7.11 10.31 -8.59
N ASN A 216 7.90 10.63 -9.63
CA ASN A 216 7.85 11.94 -10.27
C ASN A 216 6.52 12.17 -11.02
N GLU A 217 5.99 11.15 -11.69
CA GLU A 217 4.68 11.23 -12.36
C GLU A 217 3.57 11.53 -11.32
N LEU A 218 3.53 10.77 -10.23
CA LEU A 218 2.56 10.97 -9.15
C LEU A 218 2.70 12.35 -8.49
N LYS A 219 3.94 12.79 -8.26
CA LYS A 219 4.20 14.10 -7.69
C LYS A 219 3.79 15.24 -8.62
N ALA A 220 3.98 15.09 -9.93
CA ALA A 220 3.53 16.07 -10.93
C ALA A 220 2.00 16.23 -10.95
N GLU A 221 1.26 15.21 -10.54
CA GLU A 221 -0.19 15.26 -10.32
C GLU A 221 -0.59 15.87 -8.97
N GLY A 222 0.38 16.35 -8.17
CA GLY A 222 0.15 16.94 -6.86
C GLY A 222 -0.01 15.93 -5.71
N LYS A 223 0.26 14.65 -5.93
CA LYS A 223 0.12 13.62 -4.88
C LYS A 223 1.32 13.58 -3.96
N ASN A 224 1.08 13.34 -2.68
CA ASN A 224 2.09 12.89 -1.73
C ASN A 224 2.43 11.43 -2.01
N VAL A 225 3.68 11.13 -2.28
CA VAL A 225 4.13 9.78 -2.65
C VAL A 225 4.89 9.14 -1.51
N PHE A 226 4.47 7.95 -1.12
CA PHE A 226 5.02 7.20 -0.01
C PHE A 226 5.53 5.83 -0.43
N VAL A 227 6.51 5.32 0.33
CA VAL A 227 6.93 3.92 0.35
C VAL A 227 7.05 3.45 1.79
N ILE A 228 6.80 2.16 2.03
CA ILE A 228 6.99 1.51 3.33
C ILE A 228 8.11 0.48 3.17
N SER A 229 9.12 0.56 4.01
CA SER A 229 10.31 -0.28 3.92
C SER A 229 10.14 -1.57 4.70
N GLU A 230 10.52 -2.70 4.10
CA GLU A 230 10.50 -4.00 4.74
C GLU A 230 11.70 -4.24 5.68
N ASN A 231 12.84 -3.62 5.37
CA ASN A 231 14.08 -3.83 6.12
C ASN A 231 15.07 -2.69 5.89
N ARG A 232 16.19 -2.73 6.63
CA ARG A 232 17.24 -1.69 6.58
C ARG A 232 17.85 -1.49 5.19
N SER A 233 18.07 -2.56 4.43
CA SER A 233 18.64 -2.46 3.08
C SER A 233 17.71 -1.70 2.13
N VAL A 234 16.41 -1.97 2.20
CA VAL A 234 15.37 -1.28 1.43
C VAL A 234 15.23 0.17 1.91
N SER A 235 15.36 0.45 3.21
CA SER A 235 15.39 1.81 3.75
C SER A 235 16.53 2.64 3.15
N GLU A 236 17.73 2.07 3.09
CA GLU A 236 18.89 2.76 2.50
C GLU A 236 18.72 2.98 0.98
N PHE A 237 18.08 2.06 0.27
CA PHE A 237 17.74 2.24 -1.13
C PHE A 237 16.79 3.42 -1.33
N TYR A 238 15.75 3.54 -0.52
CA TYR A 238 14.80 4.66 -0.60
C TYR A 238 15.46 6.00 -0.26
N LYS A 239 16.29 6.07 0.79
CA LYS A 239 17.07 7.27 1.14
C LYS A 239 17.96 7.73 -0.03
N LYS A 240 18.73 6.80 -0.64
CA LYS A 240 19.56 7.07 -1.81
C LYS A 240 18.76 7.44 -3.07
N SER A 241 17.48 7.15 -3.08
CA SER A 241 16.54 7.50 -4.17
C SER A 241 15.79 8.81 -3.92
N GLY A 242 16.15 9.62 -2.92
CA GLY A 242 15.56 10.93 -2.67
C GLY A 242 14.30 10.91 -1.81
N PHE A 243 14.02 9.77 -1.16
CA PHE A 243 12.94 9.67 -0.18
C PHE A 243 13.45 10.03 1.23
N LYS A 244 12.63 10.75 1.99
CA LYS A 244 12.93 11.13 3.39
C LYS A 244 12.03 10.35 4.35
N ASN A 245 12.62 9.83 5.44
CA ASN A 245 11.83 9.21 6.49
C ASN A 245 10.83 10.22 7.07
N CYS A 246 9.58 9.82 7.18
CA CYS A 246 8.50 10.65 7.70
C CYS A 246 7.69 9.97 8.81
N GLY A 247 8.13 8.81 9.29
CA GLY A 247 7.47 8.11 10.39
C GLY A 247 7.69 6.61 10.35
N PHE A 248 6.87 5.93 11.13
CA PHE A 248 6.92 4.47 11.25
C PHE A 248 5.52 3.88 11.17
N ALA A 249 5.45 2.70 10.57
CA ALA A 249 4.28 1.83 10.58
C ALA A 249 4.47 0.66 11.57
N ALA A 250 3.37 0.18 12.10
CA ALA A 250 3.26 -1.11 12.76
C ALA A 250 2.57 -2.09 11.81
N TYR A 251 3.21 -3.22 11.58
CA TYR A 251 2.68 -4.32 10.80
C TYR A 251 2.65 -5.60 11.61
N THR A 252 1.52 -6.27 11.64
CA THR A 252 1.39 -7.60 12.22
C THR A 252 0.75 -8.54 11.22
N GLU A 253 1.19 -9.79 11.23
CA GLU A 253 0.66 -10.87 10.43
C GLU A 253 0.30 -12.03 11.35
N ARG A 254 -0.84 -12.63 11.09
CA ARG A 254 -1.27 -13.82 11.82
C ARG A 254 -0.51 -15.00 11.24
N HIS A 255 0.56 -15.43 11.90
CA HIS A 255 1.13 -16.73 11.59
C HIS A 255 0.06 -17.79 11.87
N ASN A 256 -0.41 -18.46 10.83
CA ASN A 256 -1.13 -19.71 11.01
C ASN A 256 -0.12 -20.69 11.61
N ASN A 257 -0.13 -20.82 12.95
CA ASN A 257 0.47 -21.96 13.58
C ASN A 257 -0.39 -23.15 13.13
N VAL A 258 0.10 -23.85 12.11
CA VAL A 258 -0.34 -25.21 11.76
C VAL A 258 0.13 -26.16 12.83
#